data_44962df095eec8ea151632c387fa68d7
#
_entry.id   44962df095eec8ea151632c387fa68d7
#
_cell.length_a   1.000
_cell.length_b   1.000
_cell.length_c   1.000
_cell.angle_alpha   90.00
_cell.angle_beta   90.00
_cell.angle_gamma   90.00
#
_symmetry.space_group_name_H-M   'P 1'
#
loop_
_entity.id
_entity.type
_entity.pdbx_description
1 polymer ?
#
loop_
_entity_poly.entity_id
_entity_poly.type
_entity_poly.pdbx_seq_one_letter_code
_entity_poly.pdbx_strand_id
1 'polypeptide(L)'
;ITFVAVGWTRFGIVFQAGAMLTATGLAAGFSAWSARRGLRATEEALAAAAAALLVIDLFAARALGLFALEGVPLRHWSSVCCAVVVLVALVLGRLTRTTVVWPLAALLAAQPLPFLLLGGDLLTGPAGVGAALTLAAADLAAARRLRPPLVPVARRLAQLAGGAGVLGGLAVSAWAAPGDSWTSTGVLAVAGAAAVAYARRSPGAGPGLPSWTVPGAVGAVVGLALAGSLQHAGDAGWWIAVALGMSLLTVAALLRNRPWPVAGAVAAGSALVLAHGALLADDELWAELAVVALAATIPAAVAAVRMPALRRAATAATLVAPAAAVLLAEADDVVAATTAGLLLALLAAGAFAVATVRRGLPEEWVCAAAGAGIGLAAGVTSGDAEAWGQVALQLGIVGVAAGSYAVVAKRRWVAVVAVADLVVASWIAVGGAGVETPEAYTLPAALGLLVIALPALRSGAPSWAAEGAAAGVALVPSALVVVADPTALRLVLVVAAACALVVAGTLLHRQAPFVLGAGVLLFVTVGRLAPYTPLLPRWLTLGAAGILLLLLGGTYERRLQQAREAVAWVGQMR
;
A
#
# COMPACT_ATOMS: atom_id res chain seq x y z
N ILE A 1 -27.09 -60.99 18.37
CA ILE A 1 -27.65 -59.81 17.65
C ILE A 1 -29.13 -60.06 17.32
N THR A 2 -29.54 -61.23 16.75
CA THR A 2 -30.94 -61.57 16.41
C THR A 2 -31.84 -61.61 17.63
N PHE A 3 -31.37 -62.17 18.76
CA PHE A 3 -32.13 -62.19 20.00
C PHE A 3 -32.44 -60.82 20.57
N VAL A 4 -31.44 -59.86 20.49
CA VAL A 4 -31.63 -58.49 20.92
C VAL A 4 -32.60 -57.77 19.98
N ALA A 5 -32.52 -57.96 18.66
CA ALA A 5 -33.38 -57.29 17.69
C ALA A 5 -34.85 -57.72 17.79
N VAL A 6 -35.13 -59.01 18.01
CA VAL A 6 -36.49 -59.54 18.13
C VAL A 6 -37.06 -59.35 19.55
N GLY A 7 -36.23 -59.47 20.60
CA GLY A 7 -36.65 -59.27 21.97
C GLY A 7 -36.86 -57.75 22.31
N TRP A 8 -36.13 -56.87 21.66
CA TRP A 8 -36.12 -55.43 21.97
C TRP A 8 -37.51 -54.77 21.86
N THR A 9 -38.29 -55.14 20.86
CA THR A 9 -39.65 -54.62 20.65
C THR A 9 -40.71 -55.21 21.61
N ARG A 10 -40.39 -56.30 22.32
CA ARG A 10 -41.30 -56.95 23.30
C ARG A 10 -41.11 -56.44 24.72
N PHE A 11 -39.98 -55.79 25.02
CA PHE A 11 -39.71 -55.26 26.35
C PHE A 11 -40.21 -53.84 26.47
N GLY A 12 -40.79 -53.47 27.60
CA GLY A 12 -41.26 -52.12 27.87
C GLY A 12 -40.14 -51.12 27.88
N ILE A 13 -40.48 -49.85 27.64
CA ILE A 13 -39.57 -48.70 27.53
C ILE A 13 -38.59 -48.59 28.72
N VAL A 14 -39.07 -48.89 29.92
CA VAL A 14 -38.24 -48.86 31.15
C VAL A 14 -37.10 -49.87 31.10
N PHE A 15 -37.37 -51.06 30.57
CA PHE A 15 -36.33 -52.08 30.42
C PHE A 15 -35.29 -51.69 29.37
N GLN A 16 -35.74 -51.12 28.26
CA GLN A 16 -34.84 -50.65 27.21
C GLN A 16 -33.90 -49.56 27.75
N ALA A 17 -34.41 -48.57 28.46
CA ALA A 17 -33.62 -47.52 29.09
C ALA A 17 -32.67 -48.09 30.16
N GLY A 18 -33.12 -49.03 30.97
CA GLY A 18 -32.28 -49.72 31.97
C GLY A 18 -31.13 -50.48 31.34
N ALA A 19 -31.40 -51.20 30.22
CA ALA A 19 -30.36 -51.93 29.50
C ALA A 19 -29.31 -51.01 28.88
N MET A 20 -29.72 -49.88 28.32
CA MET A 20 -28.81 -48.86 27.76
C MET A 20 -27.93 -48.22 28.84
N LEU A 21 -28.54 -47.77 29.94
CA LEU A 21 -27.80 -47.20 31.08
C LEU A 21 -26.83 -48.21 31.70
N THR A 22 -27.22 -49.50 31.77
CA THR A 22 -26.34 -50.58 32.26
C THR A 22 -25.13 -50.75 31.32
N ALA A 23 -25.35 -50.76 30.00
CA ALA A 23 -24.27 -50.86 29.03
C ALA A 23 -23.29 -49.68 29.15
N THR A 24 -23.81 -48.45 29.27
CA THR A 24 -23.02 -47.24 29.49
C THR A 24 -22.25 -47.27 30.82
N GLY A 25 -22.91 -47.71 31.89
CA GLY A 25 -22.30 -47.89 33.21
C GLY A 25 -21.20 -48.95 33.22
N LEU A 26 -21.43 -50.09 32.57
CA LEU A 26 -20.41 -51.14 32.40
C LEU A 26 -19.20 -50.63 31.58
N ALA A 27 -19.45 -49.98 30.47
CA ALA A 27 -18.37 -49.42 29.65
C ALA A 27 -17.52 -48.41 30.46
N ALA A 28 -18.15 -47.51 31.21
CA ALA A 28 -17.47 -46.57 32.10
C ALA A 28 -16.73 -47.25 33.25
N GLY A 29 -17.36 -48.25 33.88
CA GLY A 29 -16.77 -49.05 34.95
C GLY A 29 -15.56 -49.86 34.48
N PHE A 30 -15.66 -50.51 33.34
CA PHE A 30 -14.54 -51.26 32.73
C PHE A 30 -13.43 -50.32 32.26
N SER A 31 -13.75 -49.12 31.79
CA SER A 31 -12.75 -48.08 31.49
C SER A 31 -11.96 -47.70 32.76
N ALA A 32 -12.65 -47.41 33.87
CA ALA A 32 -12.03 -47.10 35.14
C ALA A 32 -11.22 -48.28 35.71
N TRP A 33 -11.69 -49.51 35.55
CA TRP A 33 -10.96 -50.72 35.97
C TRP A 33 -9.69 -50.91 35.10
N SER A 34 -9.80 -50.76 33.77
CA SER A 34 -8.66 -50.84 32.83
C SER A 34 -7.61 -49.75 33.14
N ALA A 35 -8.02 -48.55 33.54
CA ALA A 35 -7.15 -47.48 33.99
C ALA A 35 -6.29 -47.93 35.18
N ARG A 36 -6.89 -48.59 36.18
CA ARG A 36 -6.19 -49.15 37.35
C ARG A 36 -5.21 -50.27 37.03
N ARG A 37 -5.45 -51.00 35.92
CA ARG A 37 -4.59 -52.07 35.40
C ARG A 37 -3.52 -51.59 34.44
N GLY A 38 -3.49 -50.31 34.10
CA GLY A 38 -2.50 -49.69 33.19
C GLY A 38 -2.74 -50.01 31.69
N LEU A 39 -3.92 -50.55 31.33
CA LEU A 39 -4.30 -50.90 29.96
C LEU A 39 -4.81 -49.68 29.19
N ARG A 40 -3.91 -48.75 28.82
CA ARG A 40 -4.25 -47.42 28.27
C ARG A 40 -5.13 -47.46 27.02
N ALA A 41 -4.83 -48.32 26.04
CA ALA A 41 -5.59 -48.38 24.80
C ALA A 41 -7.04 -48.87 25.05
N THR A 42 -7.22 -49.89 25.89
CA THR A 42 -8.53 -50.43 26.28
C THR A 42 -9.32 -49.41 27.12
N GLU A 43 -8.64 -48.71 28.03
CA GLU A 43 -9.18 -47.63 28.84
C GLU A 43 -9.78 -46.51 27.96
N GLU A 44 -9.01 -46.01 27.00
CA GLU A 44 -9.45 -44.92 26.12
C GLU A 44 -10.58 -45.37 25.18
N ALA A 45 -10.50 -46.58 24.63
CA ALA A 45 -11.57 -47.13 23.77
C ALA A 45 -12.90 -47.29 24.54
N LEU A 46 -12.84 -47.83 25.77
CA LEU A 46 -14.03 -47.98 26.59
C LEU A 46 -14.58 -46.65 27.10
N ALA A 47 -13.70 -45.69 27.40
CA ALA A 47 -14.08 -44.30 27.76
C ALA A 47 -14.81 -43.64 26.60
N ALA A 48 -14.30 -43.76 25.35
CA ALA A 48 -14.94 -43.23 24.16
C ALA A 48 -16.31 -43.85 23.90
N ALA A 49 -16.41 -45.18 24.04
CA ALA A 49 -17.67 -45.87 23.93
C ALA A 49 -18.68 -45.44 25.01
N ALA A 50 -18.25 -45.31 26.27
CA ALA A 50 -19.11 -44.86 27.35
C ALA A 50 -19.57 -43.41 27.17
N ALA A 51 -18.70 -42.51 26.70
CA ALA A 51 -19.06 -41.10 26.43
C ALA A 51 -20.07 -41.00 25.28
N ALA A 52 -19.89 -41.79 24.20
CA ALA A 52 -20.83 -41.84 23.08
C ALA A 52 -22.19 -42.42 23.49
N LEU A 53 -22.16 -43.51 24.24
CA LEU A 53 -23.39 -44.15 24.75
C LEU A 53 -24.15 -43.20 25.70
N LEU A 54 -23.46 -42.47 26.57
CA LEU A 54 -24.09 -41.48 27.44
C LEU A 54 -24.88 -40.42 26.67
N VAL A 55 -24.32 -39.91 25.58
CA VAL A 55 -25.04 -38.96 24.70
C VAL A 55 -26.25 -39.61 24.07
N ILE A 56 -26.08 -40.82 23.53
CA ILE A 56 -27.18 -41.58 22.92
C ILE A 56 -28.28 -41.85 23.95
N ASP A 57 -27.95 -42.29 25.17
CA ASP A 57 -28.92 -42.57 26.24
C ASP A 57 -29.75 -41.35 26.61
N LEU A 58 -29.11 -40.18 26.72
CA LEU A 58 -29.78 -38.91 27.04
C LEU A 58 -30.77 -38.51 25.94
N PHE A 59 -30.38 -38.62 24.66
CA PHE A 59 -31.29 -38.31 23.55
C PHE A 59 -32.36 -39.38 23.36
N ALA A 60 -32.04 -40.67 23.60
CA ALA A 60 -33.01 -41.77 23.57
C ALA A 60 -34.05 -41.62 24.68
N ALA A 61 -33.67 -41.18 25.89
CA ALA A 61 -34.61 -40.93 26.98
C ALA A 61 -35.74 -39.97 26.59
N ARG A 62 -35.38 -38.93 25.82
CA ARG A 62 -36.37 -37.98 25.29
C ARG A 62 -37.19 -38.61 24.16
N ALA A 63 -36.54 -39.30 23.21
CA ALA A 63 -37.20 -39.94 22.06
C ALA A 63 -38.19 -41.04 22.45
N LEU A 64 -37.90 -41.70 23.57
CA LEU A 64 -38.77 -42.73 24.15
C LEU A 64 -39.86 -42.17 25.10
N GLY A 65 -39.94 -40.86 25.27
CA GLY A 65 -40.94 -40.20 26.13
C GLY A 65 -40.75 -40.47 27.63
N LEU A 66 -39.55 -40.90 28.09
CA LEU A 66 -39.28 -41.17 29.50
C LEU A 66 -39.50 -39.92 30.34
N PHE A 67 -40.21 -40.06 31.48
CA PHE A 67 -40.47 -38.94 32.39
C PHE A 67 -41.13 -37.72 31.75
N ALA A 68 -41.91 -37.91 30.66
CA ALA A 68 -42.54 -36.85 29.86
C ALA A 68 -41.55 -35.82 29.28
N LEU A 69 -40.29 -36.24 28.99
CA LEU A 69 -39.24 -35.41 28.43
C LEU A 69 -39.51 -34.98 26.99
N GLU A 70 -40.43 -35.61 26.29
CA GLU A 70 -40.88 -35.19 24.95
C GLU A 70 -41.46 -33.79 24.92
N GLY A 71 -42.10 -33.33 25.99
CA GLY A 71 -42.63 -32.00 26.17
C GLY A 71 -41.56 -30.88 26.39
N VAL A 72 -40.32 -31.25 26.73
CA VAL A 72 -39.26 -30.30 26.94
C VAL A 72 -38.72 -29.80 25.59
N PRO A 73 -38.62 -28.48 25.33
CA PRO A 73 -38.04 -27.95 24.09
C PRO A 73 -36.65 -28.56 23.85
N LEU A 74 -36.34 -28.93 22.59
CA LEU A 74 -35.09 -29.59 22.23
C LEU A 74 -33.84 -28.79 22.69
N ARG A 75 -33.89 -27.47 22.62
CA ARG A 75 -32.82 -26.58 23.06
C ARG A 75 -32.48 -26.77 24.56
N HIS A 76 -33.51 -26.71 25.41
CA HIS A 76 -33.33 -26.90 26.87
C HIS A 76 -32.86 -28.31 27.20
N TRP A 77 -33.41 -29.33 26.50
CA TRP A 77 -32.94 -30.71 26.67
C TRP A 77 -31.47 -30.84 26.27
N SER A 78 -31.08 -30.30 25.11
CA SER A 78 -29.68 -30.34 24.66
C SER A 78 -28.74 -29.64 25.64
N SER A 79 -29.15 -28.52 26.27
CA SER A 79 -28.34 -27.86 27.29
C SER A 79 -28.16 -28.74 28.53
N VAL A 80 -29.22 -29.43 28.98
CA VAL A 80 -29.15 -30.43 30.09
C VAL A 80 -28.23 -31.59 29.71
N CYS A 81 -28.35 -32.13 28.51
CA CYS A 81 -27.47 -33.19 28.02
C CYS A 81 -26.00 -32.79 28.05
N CYS A 82 -25.68 -31.61 27.52
CA CYS A 82 -24.32 -31.06 27.54
C CYS A 82 -23.80 -30.89 28.99
N ALA A 83 -24.62 -30.33 29.88
CA ALA A 83 -24.24 -30.14 31.27
C ALA A 83 -24.01 -31.49 31.99
N VAL A 84 -24.85 -32.50 31.75
CA VAL A 84 -24.68 -33.87 32.29
C VAL A 84 -23.40 -34.51 31.76
N VAL A 85 -23.14 -34.40 30.46
CA VAL A 85 -21.91 -34.97 29.86
C VAL A 85 -20.67 -34.26 30.45
N VAL A 86 -20.68 -32.94 30.58
CA VAL A 86 -19.59 -32.20 31.21
C VAL A 86 -19.34 -32.67 32.65
N LEU A 87 -20.41 -32.76 33.45
CA LEU A 87 -20.33 -33.20 34.84
C LEU A 87 -19.77 -34.62 34.99
N VAL A 88 -20.35 -35.59 34.25
CA VAL A 88 -19.92 -37.00 34.26
C VAL A 88 -18.48 -37.13 33.79
N ALA A 89 -18.12 -36.44 32.71
CA ALA A 89 -16.77 -36.47 32.17
C ALA A 89 -15.73 -35.84 33.12
N LEU A 90 -16.08 -34.77 33.85
CA LEU A 90 -15.21 -34.19 34.86
C LEU A 90 -15.02 -35.13 36.07
N VAL A 91 -16.09 -35.78 36.52
CA VAL A 91 -16.02 -36.74 37.63
C VAL A 91 -15.17 -37.94 37.25
N LEU A 92 -15.48 -38.57 36.10
CA LEU A 92 -14.75 -39.77 35.63
C LEU A 92 -13.29 -39.42 35.27
N GLY A 93 -13.04 -38.25 34.67
CA GLY A 93 -11.69 -37.76 34.38
C GLY A 93 -10.85 -37.54 35.62
N ARG A 94 -11.47 -37.18 36.77
CA ARG A 94 -10.77 -37.07 38.08
C ARG A 94 -10.50 -38.45 38.67
N LEU A 95 -11.43 -39.38 38.52
CA LEU A 95 -11.31 -40.73 39.08
C LEU A 95 -10.26 -41.56 38.36
N THR A 96 -10.24 -41.47 37.01
CA THR A 96 -9.35 -42.28 36.16
C THR A 96 -7.94 -41.70 36.03
N ARG A 97 -7.76 -40.39 36.12
CA ARG A 97 -6.49 -39.61 36.05
C ARG A 97 -5.61 -39.91 34.82
N THR A 98 -5.79 -41.03 34.12
CA THR A 98 -4.96 -41.48 32.99
C THR A 98 -5.65 -41.31 31.64
N THR A 99 -6.95 -41.16 31.59
CA THR A 99 -7.75 -41.02 30.35
C THR A 99 -7.63 -39.62 29.76
N VAL A 100 -7.53 -39.55 28.42
CA VAL A 100 -7.59 -38.35 27.63
C VAL A 100 -9.03 -38.06 27.19
N VAL A 101 -9.81 -39.11 26.96
CA VAL A 101 -11.17 -39.02 26.39
C VAL A 101 -12.13 -38.27 27.31
N TRP A 102 -12.13 -38.51 28.62
CA TRP A 102 -13.04 -37.82 29.54
C TRP A 102 -12.85 -36.31 29.56
N PRO A 103 -11.62 -35.78 29.72
CA PRO A 103 -11.40 -34.32 29.61
C PRO A 103 -11.75 -33.78 28.22
N LEU A 104 -11.53 -34.55 27.14
CA LEU A 104 -11.92 -34.16 25.78
C LEU A 104 -13.44 -34.08 25.65
N ALA A 105 -14.19 -35.10 26.15
CA ALA A 105 -15.65 -35.10 26.14
C ALA A 105 -16.23 -33.91 26.92
N ALA A 106 -15.66 -33.57 28.08
CA ALA A 106 -16.04 -32.39 28.85
C ALA A 106 -15.80 -31.10 28.06
N LEU A 107 -14.64 -31.00 27.43
CA LEU A 107 -14.26 -29.83 26.63
C LEU A 107 -15.19 -29.61 25.44
N LEU A 108 -15.49 -30.69 24.68
CA LEU A 108 -16.38 -30.63 23.52
C LEU A 108 -17.84 -30.37 23.90
N ALA A 109 -18.35 -30.99 24.97
CA ALA A 109 -19.73 -30.79 25.43
C ALA A 109 -19.94 -29.39 26.05
N ALA A 110 -18.88 -28.75 26.56
CA ALA A 110 -18.93 -27.38 27.06
C ALA A 110 -19.09 -26.32 25.96
N GLN A 111 -18.71 -26.64 24.69
CA GLN A 111 -18.74 -25.64 23.61
C GLN A 111 -20.16 -25.14 23.28
N PRO A 112 -21.18 -25.99 23.04
CA PRO A 112 -22.51 -25.52 22.69
C PRO A 112 -23.31 -24.99 23.91
N LEU A 113 -22.89 -25.31 25.14
CA LEU A 113 -23.68 -25.08 26.34
C LEU A 113 -24.06 -23.60 26.56
N PRO A 114 -23.13 -22.59 26.48
CA PRO A 114 -23.52 -21.18 26.65
C PRO A 114 -24.50 -20.70 25.59
N PHE A 115 -24.35 -21.15 24.36
CA PHE A 115 -25.22 -20.78 23.24
C PHE A 115 -26.62 -21.41 23.35
N LEU A 116 -26.72 -22.65 23.82
CA LEU A 116 -27.98 -23.32 24.10
C LEU A 116 -28.74 -22.67 25.26
N LEU A 117 -28.03 -22.13 26.26
CA LEU A 117 -28.63 -21.41 27.38
C LEU A 117 -29.18 -20.05 26.97
N LEU A 118 -28.46 -19.29 26.15
CA LEU A 118 -28.88 -17.97 25.67
C LEU A 118 -30.10 -18.07 24.75
N GLY A 119 -29.96 -18.77 23.64
CA GLY A 119 -30.98 -19.04 22.61
C GLY A 119 -31.70 -17.81 22.03
N GLY A 120 -32.39 -18.00 20.91
CA GLY A 120 -33.18 -16.95 20.29
C GLY A 120 -32.38 -15.69 19.93
N ASP A 121 -33.00 -14.54 20.07
CA ASP A 121 -32.42 -13.24 19.69
C ASP A 121 -31.21 -12.85 20.53
N LEU A 122 -31.08 -13.40 21.76
CA LEU A 122 -29.89 -13.15 22.59
C LEU A 122 -28.60 -13.73 22.00
N LEU A 123 -28.72 -14.71 21.12
CA LEU A 123 -27.58 -15.38 20.51
C LEU A 123 -26.89 -14.47 19.46
N THR A 124 -27.67 -13.70 18.73
CA THR A 124 -27.23 -12.79 17.69
C THR A 124 -26.82 -11.42 18.22
N GLY A 125 -27.09 -11.16 19.50
CA GLY A 125 -26.78 -9.93 20.19
C GLY A 125 -25.47 -9.94 21.00
N PRO A 126 -25.23 -8.91 21.80
CA PRO A 126 -24.03 -8.75 22.65
C PRO A 126 -23.82 -9.92 23.63
N ALA A 127 -24.90 -10.55 24.08
CA ALA A 127 -24.82 -11.71 24.97
C ALA A 127 -24.15 -12.91 24.32
N GLY A 128 -24.46 -13.19 23.04
CA GLY A 128 -23.79 -14.25 22.25
C GLY A 128 -22.31 -13.97 22.05
N VAL A 129 -21.96 -12.71 21.76
CA VAL A 129 -20.56 -12.26 21.67
C VAL A 129 -19.83 -12.49 23.00
N GLY A 130 -20.44 -12.08 24.13
CA GLY A 130 -19.89 -12.29 25.45
C GLY A 130 -19.71 -13.77 25.78
N ALA A 131 -20.68 -14.61 25.42
CA ALA A 131 -20.59 -16.07 25.59
C ALA A 131 -19.42 -16.68 24.81
N ALA A 132 -19.23 -16.30 23.56
CA ALA A 132 -18.12 -16.79 22.72
C ALA A 132 -16.76 -16.39 23.30
N LEU A 133 -16.59 -15.13 23.71
CA LEU A 133 -15.34 -14.61 24.30
C LEU A 133 -15.05 -15.21 25.67
N THR A 134 -16.07 -15.43 26.52
CA THR A 134 -15.91 -16.10 27.82
C THR A 134 -15.55 -17.59 27.65
N LEU A 135 -16.15 -18.24 26.66
CA LEU A 135 -15.81 -19.62 26.30
C LEU A 135 -14.36 -19.72 25.83
N ALA A 136 -13.90 -18.82 24.97
CA ALA A 136 -12.51 -18.75 24.54
C ALA A 136 -11.56 -18.57 25.74
N ALA A 137 -11.91 -17.70 26.69
CA ALA A 137 -11.13 -17.50 27.92
C ALA A 137 -11.11 -18.75 28.80
N ALA A 138 -12.25 -19.44 28.92
CA ALA A 138 -12.35 -20.70 29.67
C ALA A 138 -11.49 -21.81 29.04
N ASP A 139 -11.52 -21.95 27.71
CA ASP A 139 -10.68 -22.92 26.99
C ASP A 139 -9.18 -22.64 27.15
N LEU A 140 -8.77 -21.36 27.10
CA LEU A 140 -7.38 -20.97 27.40
C LEU A 140 -6.99 -21.27 28.85
N ALA A 141 -7.89 -21.06 29.81
CA ALA A 141 -7.66 -21.41 31.21
C ALA A 141 -7.59 -22.94 31.40
N ALA A 142 -8.47 -23.68 30.71
CA ALA A 142 -8.45 -25.14 30.69
C ALA A 142 -7.15 -25.69 30.09
N ALA A 143 -6.65 -25.10 29.01
CA ALA A 143 -5.40 -25.50 28.37
C ALA A 143 -4.18 -25.48 29.31
N ARG A 144 -4.20 -24.67 30.38
CA ARG A 144 -3.14 -24.63 31.40
C ARG A 144 -3.18 -25.80 32.37
N ARG A 145 -4.34 -26.45 32.50
CA ARG A 145 -4.58 -27.56 33.45
C ARG A 145 -4.70 -28.91 32.75
N LEU A 146 -4.88 -28.89 31.43
CA LEU A 146 -5.02 -30.09 30.62
C LEU A 146 -3.68 -30.77 30.36
N ARG A 147 -3.71 -32.05 30.05
CA ARG A 147 -2.55 -32.83 29.66
C ARG A 147 -2.02 -32.44 28.29
N PRO A 148 -0.71 -32.64 28.01
CA PRO A 148 -0.08 -32.21 26.77
C PRO A 148 -0.85 -32.52 25.48
N PRO A 149 -1.43 -33.73 25.27
CA PRO A 149 -2.14 -34.02 24.02
C PRO A 149 -3.43 -33.23 23.83
N LEU A 150 -4.04 -32.70 24.89
CA LEU A 150 -5.28 -31.89 24.83
C LEU A 150 -5.04 -30.39 24.73
N VAL A 151 -3.85 -29.93 25.06
CA VAL A 151 -3.49 -28.50 25.01
C VAL A 151 -3.72 -27.90 23.61
N PRO A 152 -3.26 -28.53 22.51
CA PRO A 152 -3.50 -27.96 21.17
C PRO A 152 -4.99 -27.92 20.81
N VAL A 153 -5.78 -28.91 21.24
CA VAL A 153 -7.23 -28.94 21.01
C VAL A 153 -7.92 -27.77 21.71
N ALA A 154 -7.67 -27.60 23.02
CA ALA A 154 -8.23 -26.51 23.79
C ALA A 154 -7.82 -25.13 23.21
N ARG A 155 -6.57 -24.97 22.76
CA ARG A 155 -6.11 -23.73 22.13
C ARG A 155 -6.83 -23.47 20.82
N ARG A 156 -7.06 -24.50 19.99
CA ARG A 156 -7.82 -24.35 18.74
C ARG A 156 -9.28 -23.98 18.98
N LEU A 157 -9.93 -24.60 19.94
CA LEU A 157 -11.30 -24.25 20.35
C LEU A 157 -11.36 -22.81 20.84
N ALA A 158 -10.40 -22.39 21.67
CA ALA A 158 -10.29 -21.01 22.11
C ALA A 158 -10.11 -20.02 20.95
N GLN A 159 -9.31 -20.39 19.93
CA GLN A 159 -9.13 -19.56 18.73
C GLN A 159 -10.41 -19.45 17.90
N LEU A 160 -11.14 -20.56 17.73
CA LEU A 160 -12.42 -20.58 17.01
C LEU A 160 -13.49 -19.77 17.74
N ALA A 161 -13.66 -20.01 19.04
CA ALA A 161 -14.63 -19.29 19.86
C ALA A 161 -14.27 -17.79 19.95
N GLY A 162 -12.99 -17.47 20.16
CA GLY A 162 -12.51 -16.10 20.19
C GLY A 162 -12.66 -15.39 18.86
N GLY A 163 -12.32 -16.05 17.75
CA GLY A 163 -12.53 -15.53 16.40
C GLY A 163 -14.00 -15.27 16.09
N ALA A 164 -14.86 -16.23 16.40
CA ALA A 164 -16.32 -16.08 16.25
C ALA A 164 -16.87 -14.94 17.12
N GLY A 165 -16.40 -14.82 18.37
CA GLY A 165 -16.77 -13.72 19.26
C GLY A 165 -16.34 -12.34 18.75
N VAL A 166 -15.11 -12.24 18.21
CA VAL A 166 -14.62 -10.98 17.63
C VAL A 166 -15.39 -10.62 16.36
N LEU A 167 -15.54 -11.55 15.42
CA LEU A 167 -16.27 -11.30 14.16
C LEU A 167 -17.75 -11.00 14.42
N GLY A 168 -18.41 -11.78 15.30
CA GLY A 168 -19.77 -11.52 15.72
C GLY A 168 -19.92 -10.16 16.41
N GLY A 169 -18.96 -9.83 17.27
CA GLY A 169 -18.95 -8.53 17.96
C GLY A 169 -18.79 -7.34 17.01
N LEU A 170 -17.95 -7.46 16.00
CA LEU A 170 -17.82 -6.44 14.95
C LEU A 170 -19.11 -6.33 14.12
N ALA A 171 -19.72 -7.46 13.78
CA ALA A 171 -21.00 -7.47 13.06
C ALA A 171 -22.12 -6.81 13.88
N VAL A 172 -22.25 -7.13 15.17
CA VAL A 172 -23.24 -6.51 16.06
C VAL A 172 -22.98 -5.02 16.22
N SER A 173 -21.69 -4.60 16.37
CA SER A 173 -21.37 -3.17 16.46
C SER A 173 -21.72 -2.39 15.19
N ALA A 174 -21.62 -3.02 14.01
CA ALA A 174 -21.89 -2.36 12.74
C ALA A 174 -23.39 -2.32 12.37
N TRP A 175 -24.13 -3.41 12.62
CA TRP A 175 -25.47 -3.59 12.04
C TRP A 175 -26.62 -3.75 13.04
N ALA A 176 -26.35 -3.91 14.35
CA ALA A 176 -27.41 -4.03 15.34
C ALA A 176 -27.96 -2.66 15.76
N ALA A 177 -29.05 -2.67 16.53
CA ALA A 177 -29.61 -1.46 17.12
C ALA A 177 -28.57 -0.71 17.97
N PRO A 178 -28.67 0.64 18.10
CA PRO A 178 -27.64 1.45 18.78
C PRO A 178 -27.26 0.95 20.18
N GLY A 179 -28.22 0.49 20.99
CA GLY A 179 -27.98 -0.04 22.33
C GLY A 179 -27.10 -1.31 22.31
N ASP A 180 -27.40 -2.25 21.41
CA ASP A 180 -26.66 -3.50 21.25
C ASP A 180 -25.27 -3.26 20.62
N SER A 181 -25.19 -2.30 19.71
CA SER A 181 -23.93 -1.87 19.10
C SER A 181 -22.94 -1.37 20.16
N TRP A 182 -23.33 -0.45 21.02
CA TRP A 182 -22.48 0.08 22.09
C TRP A 182 -22.15 -0.96 23.16
N THR A 183 -23.11 -1.83 23.51
CA THR A 183 -22.84 -2.92 24.46
C THR A 183 -21.84 -3.93 23.89
N SER A 184 -21.96 -4.28 22.61
CA SER A 184 -21.00 -5.16 21.92
C SER A 184 -19.59 -4.55 21.88
N THR A 185 -19.49 -3.27 21.55
CA THR A 185 -18.22 -2.53 21.57
C THR A 185 -17.59 -2.52 22.97
N GLY A 186 -18.42 -2.33 24.02
CA GLY A 186 -17.98 -2.44 25.42
C GLY A 186 -17.46 -3.84 25.75
N VAL A 187 -18.16 -4.89 25.35
CA VAL A 187 -17.73 -6.29 25.55
C VAL A 187 -16.39 -6.57 24.86
N LEU A 188 -16.22 -6.13 23.61
CA LEU A 188 -14.95 -6.27 22.87
C LEU A 188 -13.82 -5.50 23.54
N ALA A 189 -14.07 -4.29 24.04
CA ALA A 189 -13.09 -3.48 24.74
C ALA A 189 -12.62 -4.15 26.05
N VAL A 190 -13.55 -4.67 26.85
CA VAL A 190 -13.24 -5.38 28.10
C VAL A 190 -12.47 -6.67 27.83
N ALA A 191 -12.92 -7.47 26.86
CA ALA A 191 -12.23 -8.69 26.47
C ALA A 191 -10.82 -8.39 25.90
N GLY A 192 -10.70 -7.34 25.09
CA GLY A 192 -9.42 -6.86 24.58
C GLY A 192 -8.47 -6.43 25.69
N ALA A 193 -8.95 -5.64 26.66
CA ALA A 193 -8.15 -5.25 27.84
C ALA A 193 -7.68 -6.48 28.65
N ALA A 194 -8.56 -7.47 28.84
CA ALA A 194 -8.21 -8.73 29.48
C ALA A 194 -7.14 -9.50 28.69
N ALA A 195 -7.25 -9.57 27.36
CA ALA A 195 -6.27 -10.21 26.48
C ALA A 195 -4.90 -9.53 26.56
N VAL A 196 -4.86 -8.18 26.55
CA VAL A 196 -3.62 -7.42 26.73
C VAL A 196 -3.02 -7.66 28.12
N ALA A 197 -3.84 -7.65 29.19
CA ALA A 197 -3.38 -7.92 30.55
C ALA A 197 -2.83 -9.36 30.68
N TYR A 198 -3.46 -10.32 30.03
CA TYR A 198 -2.99 -11.70 29.98
C TYR A 198 -1.65 -11.82 29.26
N ALA A 199 -1.53 -11.21 28.07
CA ALA A 199 -0.28 -11.23 27.29
C ALA A 199 0.89 -10.60 28.04
N ARG A 200 0.64 -9.56 28.85
CA ARG A 200 1.65 -8.93 29.71
C ARG A 200 2.15 -9.85 30.83
N ARG A 201 1.24 -10.65 31.42
CA ARG A 201 1.57 -11.56 32.52
C ARG A 201 2.20 -12.88 32.08
N SER A 202 2.08 -13.22 30.80
CA SER A 202 2.54 -14.48 30.24
C SER A 202 3.42 -14.24 29.00
N PRO A 203 4.58 -13.56 29.14
CA PRO A 203 5.50 -13.36 28.02
C PRO A 203 6.02 -14.75 27.58
N GLY A 204 5.80 -15.11 26.32
CA GLY A 204 6.19 -16.42 25.76
C GLY A 204 5.05 -17.45 25.62
N ALA A 205 3.83 -17.13 26.03
CA ALA A 205 2.67 -17.99 25.81
C ALA A 205 2.15 -18.00 24.34
N GLY A 206 2.72 -17.13 23.50
CA GLY A 206 2.35 -17.01 22.07
C GLY A 206 3.44 -17.53 21.11
N PRO A 207 3.10 -17.82 19.87
CA PRO A 207 4.02 -18.33 18.86
C PRO A 207 4.96 -17.22 18.38
N GLY A 208 6.09 -16.97 19.06
CA GLY A 208 7.20 -16.13 18.57
C GLY A 208 6.86 -14.73 18.01
N LEU A 209 5.62 -14.25 18.20
CA LEU A 209 5.16 -12.97 17.71
C LEU A 209 5.72 -11.81 18.57
N PRO A 210 6.04 -10.67 17.97
CA PRO A 210 6.47 -9.48 18.69
C PRO A 210 5.45 -9.08 19.76
N SER A 211 5.92 -8.59 20.90
CA SER A 211 5.09 -8.24 22.06
C SER A 211 3.99 -7.20 21.78
N TRP A 212 4.14 -6.40 20.73
CA TRP A 212 3.20 -5.36 20.33
C TRP A 212 2.01 -5.88 19.48
N THR A 213 2.05 -7.13 19.00
CA THR A 213 1.00 -7.67 18.11
C THR A 213 -0.35 -7.79 18.80
N VAL A 214 -0.38 -8.25 20.05
CA VAL A 214 -1.63 -8.38 20.82
C VAL A 214 -2.29 -7.02 21.06
N PRO A 215 -1.62 -5.99 21.61
CA PRO A 215 -2.22 -4.67 21.76
C PRO A 215 -2.60 -4.05 20.41
N GLY A 216 -1.84 -4.27 19.34
CA GLY A 216 -2.20 -3.82 18.01
C GLY A 216 -3.49 -4.46 17.49
N ALA A 217 -3.60 -5.78 17.57
CA ALA A 217 -4.81 -6.49 17.17
C ALA A 217 -6.05 -6.06 17.98
N VAL A 218 -5.89 -5.92 19.29
CA VAL A 218 -6.97 -5.42 20.17
C VAL A 218 -7.36 -3.99 19.80
N GLY A 219 -6.38 -3.12 19.56
CA GLY A 219 -6.64 -1.75 19.13
C GLY A 219 -7.44 -1.71 17.83
N ALA A 220 -7.05 -2.50 16.82
CA ALA A 220 -7.77 -2.57 15.55
C ALA A 220 -9.22 -3.05 15.74
N VAL A 221 -9.44 -4.12 16.51
CA VAL A 221 -10.79 -4.65 16.77
C VAL A 221 -11.67 -3.62 17.49
N VAL A 222 -11.14 -3.00 18.55
CA VAL A 222 -11.88 -1.99 19.33
C VAL A 222 -12.13 -0.75 18.48
N GLY A 223 -11.16 -0.31 17.67
CA GLY A 223 -11.31 0.80 16.74
C GLY A 223 -12.41 0.56 15.71
N LEU A 224 -12.43 -0.62 15.08
CA LEU A 224 -13.49 -1.01 14.12
C LEU A 224 -14.87 -1.11 14.80
N ALA A 225 -14.96 -1.72 15.99
CA ALA A 225 -16.20 -1.80 16.74
C ALA A 225 -16.73 -0.41 17.11
N LEU A 226 -15.84 0.48 17.54
CA LEU A 226 -16.18 1.86 17.87
C LEU A 226 -16.64 2.64 16.62
N ALA A 227 -16.00 2.43 15.47
CA ALA A 227 -16.44 3.00 14.20
C ALA A 227 -17.87 2.55 13.86
N GLY A 228 -18.14 1.23 13.97
CA GLY A 228 -19.47 0.67 13.76
C GLY A 228 -20.54 1.26 14.71
N SER A 229 -20.17 1.51 15.97
CA SER A 229 -21.11 2.12 16.92
C SER A 229 -21.34 3.62 16.67
N LEU A 230 -20.30 4.35 16.28
CA LEU A 230 -20.39 5.79 16.01
C LEU A 230 -21.22 6.12 14.77
N GLN A 231 -21.25 5.23 13.75
CA GLN A 231 -22.08 5.46 12.56
C GLN A 231 -23.59 5.65 12.88
N HIS A 232 -24.06 5.06 13.98
CA HIS A 232 -25.46 5.23 14.42
C HIS A 232 -25.78 6.64 14.92
N ALA A 233 -24.78 7.48 15.16
CA ALA A 233 -24.96 8.89 15.52
C ALA A 233 -25.00 9.82 14.29
N GLY A 234 -25.07 9.28 13.08
CA GLY A 234 -25.07 10.04 11.83
C GLY A 234 -23.78 10.84 11.63
N ASP A 235 -23.91 12.01 10.97
CA ASP A 235 -22.76 12.85 10.61
C ASP A 235 -21.89 13.25 11.80
N ALA A 236 -22.49 13.54 12.94
CA ALA A 236 -21.74 13.85 14.17
C ALA A 236 -20.86 12.68 14.61
N GLY A 237 -21.34 11.45 14.47
CA GLY A 237 -20.58 10.24 14.80
C GLY A 237 -19.35 10.07 13.90
N TRP A 238 -19.48 10.39 12.63
CA TRP A 238 -18.37 10.32 11.67
C TRP A 238 -17.24 11.28 12.04
N TRP A 239 -17.56 12.54 12.30
CA TRP A 239 -16.58 13.53 12.70
C TRP A 239 -15.94 13.23 14.05
N ILE A 240 -16.70 12.68 15.01
CA ILE A 240 -16.17 12.20 16.29
C ILE A 240 -15.17 11.05 16.07
N ALA A 241 -15.49 10.09 15.19
CA ALA A 241 -14.60 8.97 14.90
C ALA A 241 -13.28 9.43 14.26
N VAL A 242 -13.36 10.34 13.29
CA VAL A 242 -12.17 10.93 12.65
C VAL A 242 -11.34 11.70 13.66
N ALA A 243 -11.95 12.58 14.45
CA ALA A 243 -11.25 13.36 15.47
C ALA A 243 -10.59 12.47 16.52
N LEU A 244 -11.29 11.43 16.99
CA LEU A 244 -10.74 10.44 17.94
C LEU A 244 -9.60 9.64 17.31
N GLY A 245 -9.77 9.18 16.07
CA GLY A 245 -8.74 8.44 15.34
C GLY A 245 -7.47 9.26 15.15
N MET A 246 -7.60 10.51 14.69
CA MET A 246 -6.46 11.44 14.54
C MET A 246 -5.78 11.76 15.88
N SER A 247 -6.58 11.92 16.93
CA SER A 247 -6.06 12.15 18.29
C SER A 247 -5.28 10.94 18.81
N LEU A 248 -5.78 9.71 18.61
CA LEU A 248 -5.08 8.49 18.98
C LEU A 248 -3.75 8.32 18.24
N LEU A 249 -3.73 8.61 16.93
CA LEU A 249 -2.50 8.57 16.12
C LEU A 249 -1.48 9.61 16.61
N THR A 250 -1.95 10.81 16.93
CA THR A 250 -1.08 11.88 17.44
C THR A 250 -0.52 11.52 18.83
N VAL A 251 -1.36 11.04 19.74
CA VAL A 251 -0.95 10.58 21.08
C VAL A 251 0.02 9.41 20.98
N ALA A 252 -0.21 8.48 20.06
CA ALA A 252 0.71 7.37 19.82
C ALA A 252 2.11 7.87 19.42
N ALA A 253 2.18 8.86 18.55
CA ALA A 253 3.45 9.48 18.13
C ALA A 253 4.16 10.21 19.30
N LEU A 254 3.40 10.79 20.23
CA LEU A 254 3.95 11.43 21.44
C LEU A 254 4.45 10.41 22.46
N LEU A 255 3.75 9.27 22.62
CA LEU A 255 4.07 8.20 23.58
C LEU A 255 5.11 7.18 23.06
N ARG A 256 5.92 7.54 22.09
CA ARG A 256 6.87 6.69 21.36
C ARG A 256 7.67 5.67 22.16
N ASN A 257 7.95 5.96 23.43
CA ASN A 257 8.78 5.12 24.32
C ASN A 257 8.00 3.95 24.95
N ARG A 258 6.70 3.81 24.67
CA ARG A 258 5.84 2.77 25.26
C ARG A 258 5.23 1.91 24.15
N PRO A 259 5.89 0.82 23.73
CA PRO A 259 5.50 0.07 22.52
C PRO A 259 4.08 -0.51 22.61
N TRP A 260 3.61 -0.90 23.78
CA TRP A 260 2.29 -1.49 23.98
C TRP A 260 1.13 -0.51 23.71
N PRO A 261 1.06 0.65 24.42
CA PRO A 261 0.00 1.62 24.16
C PRO A 261 0.11 2.25 22.76
N VAL A 262 1.34 2.43 22.26
CA VAL A 262 1.56 2.95 20.91
C VAL A 262 0.95 2.02 19.86
N ALA A 263 1.22 0.71 19.91
CA ALA A 263 0.67 -0.24 18.94
C ALA A 263 -0.87 -0.27 18.99
N GLY A 264 -1.46 -0.27 20.20
CA GLY A 264 -2.91 -0.23 20.36
C GLY A 264 -3.54 1.07 19.83
N ALA A 265 -2.95 2.22 20.17
CA ALA A 265 -3.45 3.52 19.74
C ALA A 265 -3.30 3.74 18.22
N VAL A 266 -2.18 3.32 17.62
CA VAL A 266 -1.99 3.37 16.16
C VAL A 266 -3.03 2.51 15.46
N ALA A 267 -3.20 1.27 15.90
CA ALA A 267 -4.14 0.36 15.27
C ALA A 267 -5.60 0.82 15.43
N ALA A 268 -6.00 1.29 16.62
CA ALA A 268 -7.34 1.81 16.84
C ALA A 268 -7.60 3.10 16.06
N GLY A 269 -6.65 4.03 16.07
CA GLY A 269 -6.75 5.29 15.33
C GLY A 269 -6.82 5.07 13.83
N SER A 270 -5.97 4.18 13.29
CA SER A 270 -6.00 3.82 11.88
C SER A 270 -7.31 3.12 11.50
N ALA A 271 -7.81 2.20 12.34
CA ALA A 271 -9.07 1.52 12.09
C ALA A 271 -10.27 2.49 12.03
N LEU A 272 -10.32 3.45 12.96
CA LEU A 272 -11.35 4.50 12.95
C LEU A 272 -11.32 5.34 11.69
N VAL A 273 -10.14 5.86 11.32
CA VAL A 273 -10.00 6.75 10.16
C VAL A 273 -10.28 5.98 8.86
N LEU A 274 -9.74 4.77 8.71
CA LEU A 274 -9.92 3.98 7.50
C LEU A 274 -11.36 3.48 7.33
N ALA A 275 -12.02 3.05 8.43
CA ALA A 275 -13.41 2.61 8.36
C ALA A 275 -14.32 3.74 7.89
N HIS A 276 -14.19 4.94 8.46
CA HIS A 276 -14.98 6.10 8.05
C HIS A 276 -14.59 6.62 6.68
N GLY A 277 -13.29 6.63 6.37
CA GLY A 277 -12.83 6.98 5.02
C GLY A 277 -13.37 6.04 3.94
N ALA A 278 -13.51 4.74 4.25
CA ALA A 278 -14.11 3.78 3.33
C ALA A 278 -15.62 4.04 3.12
N LEU A 279 -16.36 4.37 4.18
CA LEU A 279 -17.78 4.73 4.09
C LEU A 279 -17.96 6.02 3.27
N LEU A 280 -17.17 7.07 3.54
CA LEU A 280 -17.20 8.31 2.77
C LEU A 280 -16.91 8.07 1.28
N ALA A 281 -15.98 7.16 0.98
CA ALA A 281 -15.65 6.80 -0.40
C ALA A 281 -16.76 5.98 -1.08
N ASP A 282 -17.45 5.11 -0.33
CA ASP A 282 -18.59 4.31 -0.85
C ASP A 282 -19.80 5.21 -1.15
N ASP A 283 -20.02 6.24 -0.32
CA ASP A 283 -21.07 7.25 -0.50
C ASP A 283 -20.66 8.38 -1.47
N GLU A 284 -19.47 8.30 -2.09
CA GLU A 284 -18.91 9.29 -3.03
C GLU A 284 -18.77 10.72 -2.43
N LEU A 285 -18.63 10.84 -1.11
CA LEU A 285 -18.46 12.11 -0.38
C LEU A 285 -16.99 12.57 -0.39
N TRP A 286 -16.52 12.98 -1.57
CA TRP A 286 -15.09 13.28 -1.80
C TRP A 286 -14.62 14.53 -1.06
N ALA A 287 -15.48 15.54 -0.87
CA ALA A 287 -15.15 16.75 -0.11
C ALA A 287 -14.86 16.46 1.36
N GLU A 288 -15.67 15.62 1.99
CA GLU A 288 -15.46 15.19 3.38
C GLU A 288 -14.21 14.33 3.50
N LEU A 289 -13.98 13.46 2.54
CA LEU A 289 -12.76 12.65 2.49
C LEU A 289 -11.50 13.52 2.30
N ALA A 290 -11.61 14.63 1.56
CA ALA A 290 -10.54 15.62 1.44
C ALA A 290 -10.19 16.25 2.80
N VAL A 291 -11.19 16.57 3.63
CA VAL A 291 -10.96 17.09 4.99
C VAL A 291 -10.27 16.04 5.86
N VAL A 292 -10.68 14.78 5.77
CA VAL A 292 -10.03 13.66 6.48
C VAL A 292 -8.57 13.51 6.06
N ALA A 293 -8.30 13.53 4.75
CA ALA A 293 -6.95 13.47 4.22
C ALA A 293 -6.09 14.65 4.71
N LEU A 294 -6.62 15.86 4.68
CA LEU A 294 -5.92 17.05 5.18
C LEU A 294 -5.63 16.93 6.69
N ALA A 295 -6.60 16.49 7.50
CA ALA A 295 -6.42 16.28 8.94
C ALA A 295 -5.33 15.23 9.25
N ALA A 296 -5.16 14.22 8.40
CA ALA A 296 -4.14 13.18 8.56
C ALA A 296 -2.70 13.73 8.47
N THR A 297 -2.50 14.94 7.94
CA THR A 297 -1.19 15.60 7.92
C THR A 297 -0.65 15.85 9.33
N ILE A 298 -1.52 16.13 10.30
CA ILE A 298 -1.14 16.47 11.68
C ILE A 298 -0.44 15.28 12.37
N PRO A 299 -1.10 14.11 12.52
CA PRO A 299 -0.45 12.95 13.13
C PRO A 299 0.76 12.47 12.33
N ALA A 300 0.73 12.57 10.98
CA ALA A 300 1.86 12.24 10.14
C ALA A 300 3.07 13.15 10.42
N ALA A 301 2.87 14.46 10.50
CA ALA A 301 3.93 15.42 10.80
C ALA A 301 4.53 15.17 12.21
N VAL A 302 3.69 14.93 13.22
CA VAL A 302 4.14 14.61 14.57
C VAL A 302 4.94 13.30 14.57
N ALA A 303 4.48 12.27 13.86
CA ALA A 303 5.18 11.01 13.73
C ALA A 303 6.52 11.16 12.99
N ALA A 304 6.60 11.96 11.94
CA ALA A 304 7.84 12.25 11.21
C ALA A 304 8.93 12.86 12.11
N VAL A 305 8.51 13.71 13.06
CA VAL A 305 9.44 14.35 14.01
C VAL A 305 9.78 13.42 15.17
N ARG A 306 8.79 12.68 15.70
CA ARG A 306 8.92 11.97 16.97
C ARG A 306 9.30 10.50 16.85
N MET A 307 9.00 9.83 15.72
CA MET A 307 9.17 8.39 15.53
C MET A 307 10.26 8.06 14.51
N PRO A 308 11.53 7.88 14.90
CA PRO A 308 12.63 7.62 13.95
C PRO A 308 12.41 6.40 13.06
N ALA A 309 11.79 5.34 13.59
CA ALA A 309 11.51 4.11 12.85
C ALA A 309 10.50 4.30 11.71
N LEU A 310 9.53 5.23 11.87
CA LEU A 310 8.47 5.50 10.88
C LEU A 310 8.73 6.80 10.10
N ARG A 311 9.85 7.48 10.33
CA ARG A 311 10.12 8.82 9.82
C ARG A 311 9.92 8.93 8.32
N ARG A 312 10.42 7.95 7.52
CA ARG A 312 10.25 7.94 6.06
C ARG A 312 8.78 7.90 5.65
N ALA A 313 8.04 6.93 6.18
CA ALA A 313 6.62 6.77 5.86
C ALA A 313 5.78 7.95 6.34
N ALA A 314 6.06 8.46 7.54
CA ALA A 314 5.38 9.60 8.10
C ALA A 314 5.67 10.90 7.33
N THR A 315 6.91 11.10 6.86
CA THR A 315 7.25 12.22 5.98
C THR A 315 6.54 12.11 4.64
N ALA A 316 6.48 10.91 4.03
CA ALA A 316 5.69 10.68 2.82
C ALA A 316 4.23 11.05 3.03
N ALA A 317 3.61 10.56 4.11
CA ALA A 317 2.21 10.83 4.43
C ALA A 317 1.96 12.34 4.64
N THR A 318 2.87 13.05 5.31
CA THR A 318 2.78 14.51 5.52
C THR A 318 2.75 15.29 4.21
N LEU A 319 3.46 14.83 3.18
CA LEU A 319 3.54 15.50 1.88
C LEU A 319 2.39 15.07 0.95
N VAL A 320 2.03 13.79 0.97
CA VAL A 320 1.02 13.23 0.05
C VAL A 320 -0.40 13.51 0.51
N ALA A 321 -0.66 13.56 1.83
CA ALA A 321 -2.02 13.76 2.35
C ALA A 321 -2.66 15.10 1.91
N PRO A 322 -1.98 16.26 1.96
CA PRO A 322 -2.55 17.50 1.42
C PRO A 322 -2.74 17.46 -0.11
N ALA A 323 -1.87 16.76 -0.84
CA ALA A 323 -2.05 16.58 -2.28
C ALA A 323 -3.27 15.71 -2.60
N ALA A 324 -3.47 14.63 -1.84
CA ALA A 324 -4.67 13.81 -1.93
C ALA A 324 -5.94 14.61 -1.61
N ALA A 325 -5.88 15.48 -0.58
CA ALA A 325 -7.00 16.36 -0.25
C ALA A 325 -7.37 17.31 -1.40
N VAL A 326 -6.39 17.86 -2.10
CA VAL A 326 -6.63 18.72 -3.27
C VAL A 326 -7.29 17.95 -4.41
N LEU A 327 -6.82 16.72 -4.70
CA LEU A 327 -7.39 15.87 -5.75
C LEU A 327 -8.83 15.42 -5.42
N LEU A 328 -9.10 15.11 -4.15
CA LEU A 328 -10.45 14.75 -3.71
C LEU A 328 -11.40 15.95 -3.76
N ALA A 329 -10.94 17.15 -3.40
CA ALA A 329 -11.73 18.37 -3.50
C ALA A 329 -11.99 18.77 -4.96
N GLU A 330 -11.10 18.44 -5.86
CA GLU A 330 -11.28 18.62 -7.32
C GLU A 330 -12.29 17.60 -7.86
N ALA A 331 -12.23 16.33 -7.42
CA ALA A 331 -13.17 15.30 -7.83
C ALA A 331 -14.62 15.60 -7.44
N ASP A 332 -14.84 16.43 -6.43
CA ASP A 332 -16.17 16.89 -5.96
C ASP A 332 -16.51 18.32 -6.44
N ASP A 333 -15.80 18.82 -7.44
CA ASP A 333 -15.97 20.16 -8.00
C ASP A 333 -15.87 21.33 -7.00
N VAL A 334 -15.38 21.08 -5.77
CA VAL A 334 -15.13 22.14 -4.77
C VAL A 334 -14.01 23.06 -5.19
N VAL A 335 -13.00 22.52 -5.89
CA VAL A 335 -11.86 23.26 -6.42
C VAL A 335 -11.76 23.03 -7.92
N ALA A 336 -11.72 24.09 -8.70
CA ALA A 336 -11.55 23.99 -10.15
C ALA A 336 -10.22 23.29 -10.49
N ALA A 337 -10.19 22.45 -11.51
CA ALA A 337 -9.03 21.64 -11.93
C ALA A 337 -7.75 22.49 -12.14
N THR A 338 -7.87 23.69 -12.71
CA THR A 338 -6.73 24.61 -12.89
C THR A 338 -6.15 25.11 -11.56
N THR A 339 -7.01 25.37 -10.57
CA THR A 339 -6.59 25.78 -9.22
C THR A 339 -5.98 24.59 -8.47
N ALA A 340 -6.60 23.41 -8.59
CA ALA A 340 -6.08 22.17 -8.03
C ALA A 340 -4.68 21.85 -8.57
N GLY A 341 -4.49 21.93 -9.89
CA GLY A 341 -3.19 21.75 -10.51
C GLY A 341 -2.13 22.75 -10.02
N LEU A 342 -2.50 24.04 -9.83
CA LEU A 342 -1.57 25.02 -9.28
C LEU A 342 -1.20 24.72 -7.81
N LEU A 343 -2.18 24.37 -6.97
CA LEU A 343 -1.94 23.98 -5.58
C LEU A 343 -1.03 22.75 -5.50
N LEU A 344 -1.25 21.75 -6.35
CA LEU A 344 -0.40 20.57 -6.45
C LEU A 344 1.03 20.94 -6.88
N ALA A 345 1.20 21.82 -7.86
CA ALA A 345 2.53 22.26 -8.29
C ALA A 345 3.28 22.99 -7.16
N LEU A 346 2.59 23.80 -6.35
CA LEU A 346 3.17 24.46 -5.19
C LEU A 346 3.52 23.46 -4.08
N LEU A 347 2.68 22.45 -3.83
CA LEU A 347 2.98 21.36 -2.90
C LEU A 347 4.18 20.53 -3.37
N ALA A 348 4.28 20.24 -4.66
CA ALA A 348 5.44 19.58 -5.25
C ALA A 348 6.72 20.40 -5.05
N ALA A 349 6.66 21.71 -5.30
CA ALA A 349 7.79 22.61 -5.04
C ALA A 349 8.19 22.63 -3.56
N GLY A 350 7.21 22.65 -2.65
CA GLY A 350 7.41 22.50 -1.21
C GLY A 350 8.10 21.18 -0.84
N ALA A 351 7.71 20.06 -1.46
CA ALA A 351 8.32 18.76 -1.24
C ALA A 351 9.80 18.74 -1.69
N PHE A 352 10.14 19.34 -2.84
CA PHE A 352 11.54 19.52 -3.26
C PHE A 352 12.34 20.45 -2.34
N ALA A 353 11.70 21.49 -1.80
CA ALA A 353 12.33 22.35 -0.80
C ALA A 353 12.65 21.58 0.49
N VAL A 354 11.71 20.73 0.96
CA VAL A 354 11.97 19.84 2.10
C VAL A 354 13.08 18.83 1.77
N ALA A 355 13.10 18.27 0.56
CA ALA A 355 14.18 17.37 0.11
C ALA A 355 15.55 18.06 0.16
N THR A 356 15.60 19.34 -0.22
CA THR A 356 16.82 20.17 -0.16
C THR A 356 17.32 20.36 1.27
N VAL A 357 16.42 20.66 2.21
CA VAL A 357 16.75 20.81 3.64
C VAL A 357 17.17 19.48 4.26
N ARG A 358 16.54 18.38 3.82
CA ARG A 358 16.79 17.01 4.32
C ARG A 358 17.86 16.25 3.55
N ARG A 359 18.68 16.94 2.73
CA ARG A 359 19.75 16.31 1.95
C ARG A 359 20.69 15.47 2.82
N GLY A 360 21.06 14.30 2.34
CA GLY A 360 21.90 13.35 3.06
C GLY A 360 21.20 12.56 4.17
N LEU A 361 19.93 12.86 4.47
CA LEU A 361 19.12 12.11 5.40
C LEU A 361 18.29 11.01 4.68
N PRO A 362 17.85 9.98 5.41
CA PRO A 362 17.08 8.89 4.80
C PRO A 362 15.76 9.32 4.14
N GLU A 363 15.22 10.46 4.53
CA GLU A 363 13.96 11.03 4.03
C GLU A 363 14.11 11.82 2.72
N GLU A 364 15.32 12.19 2.34
CA GLU A 364 15.59 13.01 1.14
C GLU A 364 14.87 12.48 -0.10
N TRP A 365 15.07 11.18 -0.38
CA TRP A 365 14.49 10.54 -1.57
C TRP A 365 12.97 10.43 -1.52
N VAL A 366 12.42 10.24 -0.32
CA VAL A 366 10.97 10.19 -0.12
C VAL A 366 10.34 11.54 -0.45
N CYS A 367 10.97 12.64 0.01
CA CYS A 367 10.52 13.99 -0.30
C CYS A 367 10.62 14.30 -1.80
N ALA A 368 11.74 13.92 -2.44
CA ALA A 368 11.93 14.14 -3.86
C ALA A 368 10.95 13.32 -4.71
N ALA A 369 10.70 12.06 -4.34
CA ALA A 369 9.73 11.19 -5.01
C ALA A 369 8.30 11.71 -4.83
N ALA A 370 7.92 12.17 -3.63
CA ALA A 370 6.64 12.80 -3.39
C ALA A 370 6.48 14.06 -4.25
N GLY A 371 7.51 14.94 -4.30
CA GLY A 371 7.50 16.13 -5.16
C GLY A 371 7.30 15.79 -6.62
N ALA A 372 7.98 14.76 -7.15
CA ALA A 372 7.82 14.32 -8.53
C ALA A 372 6.40 13.76 -8.80
N GLY A 373 5.88 12.91 -7.90
CA GLY A 373 4.53 12.34 -8.05
C GLY A 373 3.43 13.40 -7.98
N ILE A 374 3.53 14.35 -7.03
CA ILE A 374 2.58 15.46 -6.89
C ILE A 374 2.67 16.40 -8.10
N GLY A 375 3.89 16.67 -8.61
CA GLY A 375 4.10 17.46 -9.81
C GLY A 375 3.50 16.83 -11.07
N LEU A 376 3.60 15.51 -11.20
CA LEU A 376 2.93 14.78 -12.28
C LEU A 376 1.41 14.89 -12.18
N ALA A 377 0.84 14.72 -10.98
CA ALA A 377 -0.60 14.90 -10.74
C ALA A 377 -1.06 16.31 -11.12
N ALA A 378 -0.28 17.36 -10.81
CA ALA A 378 -0.57 18.73 -11.20
C ALA A 378 -0.72 18.87 -12.71
N GLY A 379 0.22 18.30 -13.47
CA GLY A 379 0.19 18.34 -14.93
C GLY A 379 -1.02 17.59 -15.52
N VAL A 380 -1.37 16.44 -14.95
CA VAL A 380 -2.52 15.63 -15.39
C VAL A 380 -3.83 16.40 -15.18
N THR A 381 -4.10 16.86 -13.94
CA THR A 381 -5.35 17.59 -13.60
C THR A 381 -5.61 18.79 -14.53
N SER A 382 -4.59 19.57 -14.83
CA SER A 382 -4.73 20.73 -15.72
C SER A 382 -4.73 20.32 -17.20
N GLY A 383 -4.10 19.19 -17.54
CA GLY A 383 -4.12 18.60 -18.89
C GLY A 383 -5.52 18.07 -19.26
N ASP A 384 -6.18 17.39 -18.34
CA ASP A 384 -7.55 16.89 -18.52
C ASP A 384 -8.55 18.03 -18.72
N ALA A 385 -8.27 19.18 -18.12
CA ALA A 385 -9.05 20.41 -18.33
C ALA A 385 -8.65 21.20 -19.59
N GLU A 386 -7.79 20.65 -20.44
CA GLU A 386 -7.24 21.30 -21.67
C GLU A 386 -6.55 22.66 -21.41
N ALA A 387 -6.15 22.95 -20.17
CA ALA A 387 -5.56 24.20 -19.75
C ALA A 387 -4.03 24.23 -19.99
N TRP A 388 -3.58 24.06 -21.23
CA TRP A 388 -2.17 23.90 -21.60
C TRP A 388 -1.25 25.03 -21.09
N GLY A 389 -1.74 26.27 -21.02
CA GLY A 389 -0.98 27.36 -20.43
C GLY A 389 -0.69 27.16 -18.92
N GLN A 390 -1.64 26.57 -18.20
CA GLN A 390 -1.45 26.20 -16.80
C GLN A 390 -0.48 25.02 -16.65
N VAL A 391 -0.57 24.02 -17.52
CA VAL A 391 0.39 22.89 -17.57
C VAL A 391 1.82 23.42 -17.74
N ALA A 392 2.02 24.35 -18.68
CA ALA A 392 3.35 24.98 -18.86
C ALA A 392 3.85 25.69 -17.60
N LEU A 393 2.99 26.44 -16.93
CA LEU A 393 3.33 27.14 -15.69
C LEU A 393 3.70 26.15 -14.57
N GLN A 394 2.90 25.10 -14.41
CA GLN A 394 3.10 24.08 -13.36
C GLN A 394 4.40 23.29 -13.58
N LEU A 395 4.66 22.83 -14.81
CA LEU A 395 5.94 22.21 -15.18
C LEU A 395 7.11 23.16 -14.93
N GLY A 396 6.92 24.44 -15.21
CA GLY A 396 7.93 25.47 -14.91
C GLY A 396 8.23 25.56 -13.40
N ILE A 397 7.19 25.62 -12.56
CA ILE A 397 7.33 25.67 -11.10
C ILE A 397 8.05 24.43 -10.58
N VAL A 398 7.57 23.24 -10.99
CA VAL A 398 8.13 21.94 -10.56
C VAL A 398 9.55 21.77 -11.08
N GLY A 399 9.81 22.09 -12.34
CA GLY A 399 11.13 22.01 -12.96
C GLY A 399 12.17 22.93 -12.28
N VAL A 400 11.80 24.15 -11.93
CA VAL A 400 12.67 25.07 -11.17
C VAL A 400 12.95 24.53 -9.76
N ALA A 401 11.93 24.02 -9.06
CA ALA A 401 12.09 23.45 -7.73
C ALA A 401 12.96 22.18 -7.74
N ALA A 402 12.69 21.26 -8.66
CA ALA A 402 13.50 20.06 -8.85
C ALA A 402 14.94 20.37 -9.27
N GLY A 403 15.12 21.39 -10.15
CA GLY A 403 16.43 21.84 -10.59
C GLY A 403 17.24 22.45 -9.45
N SER A 404 16.63 23.29 -8.62
CA SER A 404 17.28 23.86 -7.44
C SER A 404 17.70 22.78 -6.45
N TYR A 405 16.82 21.81 -6.17
CA TYR A 405 17.16 20.62 -5.38
C TYR A 405 18.34 19.85 -5.99
N ALA A 406 18.29 19.59 -7.29
CA ALA A 406 19.31 18.83 -7.99
C ALA A 406 20.70 19.46 -7.91
N VAL A 407 20.78 20.80 -8.03
CA VAL A 407 22.03 21.57 -7.91
C VAL A 407 22.57 21.50 -6.48
N VAL A 408 21.73 21.76 -5.48
CA VAL A 408 22.14 21.81 -4.06
C VAL A 408 22.51 20.42 -3.53
N ALA A 409 21.74 19.40 -3.88
CA ALA A 409 21.97 18.01 -3.45
C ALA A 409 22.94 17.24 -4.37
N LYS A 410 23.41 17.87 -5.47
CA LYS A 410 24.31 17.26 -6.48
C LYS A 410 23.74 15.99 -7.11
N ARG A 411 22.42 15.96 -7.40
CA ARG A 411 21.69 14.83 -7.97
C ARG A 411 21.55 14.96 -9.49
N ARG A 412 22.53 14.42 -10.24
CA ARG A 412 22.62 14.57 -11.71
C ARG A 412 21.35 14.12 -12.45
N TRP A 413 20.78 12.97 -12.08
CA TRP A 413 19.57 12.46 -12.73
C TRP A 413 18.35 13.35 -12.53
N VAL A 414 18.21 13.93 -11.35
CA VAL A 414 17.12 14.87 -11.08
C VAL A 414 17.32 16.17 -11.88
N ALA A 415 18.57 16.61 -12.07
CA ALA A 415 18.88 17.75 -12.93
C ALA A 415 18.46 17.51 -14.39
N VAL A 416 18.66 16.31 -14.91
CA VAL A 416 18.22 15.92 -16.26
C VAL A 416 16.71 16.00 -16.39
N VAL A 417 15.98 15.44 -15.43
CA VAL A 417 14.51 15.47 -15.42
C VAL A 417 14.00 16.91 -15.28
N ALA A 418 14.55 17.69 -14.38
CA ALA A 418 14.17 19.09 -14.18
C ALA A 418 14.36 19.94 -15.44
N VAL A 419 15.46 19.72 -16.16
CA VAL A 419 15.69 20.41 -17.45
C VAL A 419 14.71 19.94 -18.51
N ALA A 420 14.39 18.63 -18.55
CA ALA A 420 13.39 18.11 -19.49
C ALA A 420 12.01 18.75 -19.21
N ASP A 421 11.60 18.86 -17.93
CA ASP A 421 10.35 19.53 -17.54
C ASP A 421 10.32 21.00 -18.01
N LEU A 422 11.42 21.74 -17.81
CA LEU A 422 11.51 23.13 -18.24
C LEU A 422 11.48 23.29 -19.78
N VAL A 423 12.10 22.35 -20.51
CA VAL A 423 12.04 22.31 -21.97
C VAL A 423 10.63 22.04 -22.45
N VAL A 424 9.96 21.04 -21.88
CA VAL A 424 8.56 20.72 -22.21
C VAL A 424 7.63 21.88 -21.86
N ALA A 425 7.82 22.50 -20.69
CA ALA A 425 7.09 23.71 -20.30
C ALA A 425 7.24 24.83 -21.34
N SER A 426 8.46 25.06 -21.81
CA SER A 426 8.72 26.08 -22.85
C SER A 426 8.04 25.72 -24.19
N TRP A 427 8.04 24.44 -24.58
CA TRP A 427 7.39 23.99 -25.80
C TRP A 427 5.87 24.19 -25.75
N ILE A 428 5.25 23.82 -24.63
CA ILE A 428 3.80 24.01 -24.45
C ILE A 428 3.46 25.51 -24.47
N ALA A 429 4.25 26.34 -23.79
CA ALA A 429 4.03 27.79 -23.76
C ALA A 429 4.19 28.44 -25.15
N VAL A 430 5.21 28.05 -25.89
CA VAL A 430 5.48 28.53 -27.25
C VAL A 430 4.39 28.07 -28.23
N GLY A 431 3.99 26.80 -28.15
CA GLY A 431 2.90 26.26 -28.98
C GLY A 431 1.55 26.91 -28.68
N GLY A 432 1.25 27.13 -27.39
CA GLY A 432 0.04 27.84 -26.96
C GLY A 432 0.00 29.31 -27.39
N ALA A 433 1.17 29.95 -27.58
CA ALA A 433 1.28 31.30 -28.13
C ALA A 433 1.19 31.35 -29.67
N GLY A 434 1.01 30.21 -30.35
CA GLY A 434 0.91 30.16 -31.82
C GLY A 434 2.23 30.49 -32.54
N VAL A 435 3.37 30.33 -31.89
CA VAL A 435 4.68 30.61 -32.47
C VAL A 435 5.12 29.42 -33.34
N GLU A 436 5.23 29.62 -34.63
CA GLU A 436 5.60 28.57 -35.61
C GLU A 436 7.12 28.51 -35.89
N THR A 437 7.91 29.44 -35.33
CA THR A 437 9.35 29.46 -35.59
C THR A 437 10.07 28.32 -34.86
N PRO A 438 10.83 27.47 -35.56
CA PRO A 438 11.49 26.31 -34.95
C PRO A 438 12.53 26.69 -33.89
N GLU A 439 13.13 27.86 -34.00
CA GLU A 439 14.10 28.38 -33.05
C GLU A 439 13.51 28.52 -31.65
N ALA A 440 12.22 28.86 -31.53
CA ALA A 440 11.53 28.99 -30.25
C ALA A 440 11.44 27.67 -29.49
N TYR A 441 11.44 26.54 -30.22
CA TYR A 441 11.42 25.19 -29.65
C TYR A 441 12.83 24.63 -29.43
N THR A 442 13.74 24.89 -30.38
CA THR A 442 15.06 24.25 -30.36
C THR A 442 16.05 24.94 -29.44
N LEU A 443 15.99 26.27 -29.29
CA LEU A 443 16.91 27.02 -28.43
C LEU A 443 16.75 26.68 -26.94
N PRO A 444 15.54 26.60 -26.36
CA PRO A 444 15.37 26.13 -24.97
C PRO A 444 15.89 24.70 -24.76
N ALA A 445 15.65 23.81 -25.73
CA ALA A 445 16.16 22.43 -25.66
C ALA A 445 17.69 22.39 -25.72
N ALA A 446 18.30 23.17 -26.62
CA ALA A 446 19.74 23.29 -26.73
C ALA A 446 20.39 23.87 -25.47
N LEU A 447 19.78 24.91 -24.89
CA LEU A 447 20.20 25.48 -23.61
C LEU A 447 20.10 24.46 -22.48
N GLY A 448 19.01 23.71 -22.41
CA GLY A 448 18.81 22.63 -21.46
C GLY A 448 19.91 21.55 -21.55
N LEU A 449 20.19 21.09 -22.78
CA LEU A 449 21.27 20.14 -23.03
C LEU A 449 22.64 20.69 -22.61
N LEU A 450 22.90 21.97 -22.85
CA LEU A 450 24.15 22.62 -22.45
C LEU A 450 24.27 22.71 -20.92
N VAL A 451 23.20 23.02 -20.21
CA VAL A 451 23.16 23.04 -18.74
C VAL A 451 23.45 21.65 -18.16
N ILE A 452 22.85 20.61 -18.73
CA ILE A 452 23.12 19.22 -18.32
C ILE A 452 24.59 18.84 -18.57
N ALA A 453 25.14 19.30 -19.69
CA ALA A 453 26.52 19.02 -20.07
C ALA A 453 27.59 19.85 -19.32
N LEU A 454 27.18 20.87 -18.56
CA LEU A 454 28.10 21.79 -17.86
C LEU A 454 29.16 21.10 -17.00
N PRO A 455 28.86 20.02 -16.24
CA PRO A 455 29.89 19.26 -15.52
C PRO A 455 30.89 18.56 -16.44
N ALA A 456 30.43 18.06 -17.58
CA ALA A 456 31.29 17.41 -18.59
C ALA A 456 32.20 18.44 -19.27
N LEU A 457 31.68 19.63 -19.57
CA LEU A 457 32.47 20.76 -20.09
C LEU A 457 33.57 21.14 -19.12
N ARG A 458 33.27 21.26 -17.82
CA ARG A 458 34.23 21.62 -16.78
C ARG A 458 35.30 20.55 -16.53
N SER A 459 34.96 19.28 -16.74
CA SER A 459 35.90 18.16 -16.58
C SER A 459 36.76 17.89 -17.81
N GLY A 460 36.60 18.65 -18.89
CA GLY A 460 37.37 18.47 -20.13
C GLY A 460 36.97 17.20 -20.91
N ALA A 461 35.72 16.74 -20.77
CA ALA A 461 35.20 15.60 -21.52
C ALA A 461 35.21 15.82 -23.04
N PRO A 462 35.14 14.74 -23.86
CA PRO A 462 35.05 14.85 -25.31
C PRO A 462 33.91 15.76 -25.76
N SER A 463 34.15 16.64 -26.73
CA SER A 463 33.21 17.70 -27.15
C SER A 463 31.86 17.16 -27.67
N TRP A 464 31.85 16.00 -28.29
CA TRP A 464 30.60 15.35 -28.72
C TRP A 464 29.68 15.02 -27.56
N ALA A 465 30.22 14.53 -26.45
CA ALA A 465 29.45 14.21 -25.26
C ALA A 465 29.06 15.45 -24.46
N ALA A 466 29.84 16.53 -24.55
CA ALA A 466 29.65 17.73 -23.76
C ALA A 466 28.75 18.79 -24.46
N GLU A 467 28.97 19.06 -25.73
CA GLU A 467 28.31 20.18 -26.43
C GLU A 467 27.74 19.80 -27.81
N GLY A 468 28.10 18.63 -28.34
CA GLY A 468 27.68 18.22 -29.68
C GLY A 468 26.16 18.16 -29.84
N ALA A 469 25.46 17.54 -28.88
CA ALA A 469 24.00 17.45 -28.90
C ALA A 469 23.34 18.87 -28.83
N ALA A 470 23.82 19.74 -27.96
CA ALA A 470 23.30 21.08 -27.79
C ALA A 470 23.48 21.94 -29.07
N ALA A 471 24.70 21.91 -29.63
CA ALA A 471 25.01 22.62 -30.87
C ALA A 471 24.20 22.08 -32.07
N GLY A 472 24.04 20.78 -32.16
CA GLY A 472 23.21 20.13 -33.19
C GLY A 472 21.75 20.54 -33.12
N VAL A 473 21.13 20.47 -31.94
CA VAL A 473 19.73 20.86 -31.72
C VAL A 473 19.52 22.36 -31.97
N ALA A 474 20.49 23.19 -31.64
CA ALA A 474 20.39 24.63 -31.87
C ALA A 474 20.44 25.01 -33.36
N LEU A 475 21.35 24.39 -34.15
CA LEU A 475 21.64 24.85 -35.49
C LEU A 475 21.00 24.04 -36.61
N VAL A 476 20.90 22.71 -36.49
CA VAL A 476 20.49 21.84 -37.59
C VAL A 476 19.05 22.13 -38.04
N PRO A 477 18.04 22.27 -37.16
CA PRO A 477 16.68 22.58 -37.58
C PRO A 477 16.56 23.92 -38.30
N SER A 478 17.23 24.96 -37.78
CA SER A 478 17.25 26.28 -38.43
C SER A 478 17.96 26.25 -39.75
N ALA A 479 19.02 25.45 -39.91
CA ALA A 479 19.69 25.26 -41.21
C ALA A 479 18.79 24.60 -42.25
N LEU A 480 17.98 23.59 -41.85
CA LEU A 480 17.00 22.95 -42.72
C LEU A 480 15.95 23.95 -43.20
N VAL A 481 15.41 24.77 -42.31
CA VAL A 481 14.41 25.79 -42.67
C VAL A 481 15.00 26.87 -43.57
N VAL A 482 16.25 27.30 -43.36
CA VAL A 482 16.94 28.24 -44.22
C VAL A 482 17.05 27.73 -45.66
N VAL A 483 17.21 26.44 -45.85
CA VAL A 483 17.24 25.85 -47.21
C VAL A 483 15.84 25.75 -47.82
N ALA A 484 14.82 25.37 -47.03
CA ALA A 484 13.45 25.19 -47.48
C ALA A 484 12.69 26.52 -47.70
N ASP A 485 12.73 27.42 -46.69
CA ASP A 485 12.05 28.73 -46.71
C ASP A 485 12.97 29.82 -46.20
N PRO A 486 13.74 30.46 -47.10
CA PRO A 486 14.80 31.38 -46.73
C PRO A 486 14.27 32.76 -46.38
N THR A 487 14.53 33.19 -45.13
CA THR A 487 14.46 34.59 -44.74
C THR A 487 15.88 35.15 -44.62
N ALA A 488 16.12 36.41 -45.04
CA ALA A 488 17.43 37.00 -45.02
C ALA A 488 18.03 37.07 -43.60
N LEU A 489 17.20 37.38 -42.60
CA LEU A 489 17.62 37.45 -41.19
C LEU A 489 18.06 36.07 -40.69
N ARG A 490 17.26 35.02 -40.92
CA ARG A 490 17.58 33.65 -40.47
C ARG A 490 18.85 33.13 -41.14
N LEU A 491 19.02 33.37 -42.44
CA LEU A 491 20.23 33.02 -43.16
C LEU A 491 21.47 33.65 -42.54
N VAL A 492 21.45 34.96 -42.28
CA VAL A 492 22.56 35.68 -41.66
C VAL A 492 22.86 35.13 -40.25
N LEU A 493 21.84 34.88 -39.42
CA LEU A 493 22.00 34.37 -38.06
C LEU A 493 22.58 32.94 -38.06
N VAL A 494 22.07 32.04 -38.92
CA VAL A 494 22.56 30.67 -39.00
C VAL A 494 23.99 30.64 -39.51
N VAL A 495 24.33 31.40 -40.53
CA VAL A 495 25.71 31.50 -41.03
C VAL A 495 26.64 32.12 -39.99
N ALA A 496 26.25 33.20 -39.33
CA ALA A 496 27.05 33.80 -38.26
C ALA A 496 27.29 32.82 -37.09
N ALA A 497 26.25 32.11 -36.65
CA ALA A 497 26.35 31.14 -35.57
C ALA A 497 27.23 29.93 -35.98
N ALA A 498 27.07 29.42 -37.21
CA ALA A 498 27.92 28.36 -37.73
C ALA A 498 29.38 28.77 -37.87
N CYS A 499 29.66 29.97 -38.34
CA CYS A 499 31.00 30.56 -38.36
C CYS A 499 31.59 30.70 -36.92
N ALA A 500 30.80 31.19 -35.97
CA ALA A 500 31.21 31.29 -34.57
C ALA A 500 31.58 29.92 -33.98
N LEU A 501 30.79 28.86 -34.30
CA LEU A 501 31.11 27.49 -33.87
C LEU A 501 32.38 26.94 -34.51
N VAL A 502 32.62 27.22 -35.80
CA VAL A 502 33.87 26.82 -36.47
C VAL A 502 35.06 27.51 -35.81
N VAL A 503 34.97 28.84 -35.58
CA VAL A 503 36.02 29.62 -34.92
C VAL A 503 36.24 29.13 -33.49
N ALA A 504 35.18 28.97 -32.73
CA ALA A 504 35.28 28.46 -31.36
C ALA A 504 35.87 27.04 -31.33
N GLY A 505 35.44 26.14 -32.26
CA GLY A 505 35.98 24.82 -32.38
C GLY A 505 37.48 24.78 -32.68
N THR A 506 37.94 25.64 -33.57
CA THR A 506 39.36 25.77 -33.89
C THR A 506 40.18 26.37 -32.74
N LEU A 507 39.72 27.44 -32.13
CA LEU A 507 40.43 28.11 -31.04
C LEU A 507 40.50 27.27 -29.76
N LEU A 508 39.40 26.57 -29.44
CA LEU A 508 39.31 25.73 -28.25
C LEU A 508 39.76 24.29 -28.48
N HIS A 509 40.15 23.94 -29.71
CA HIS A 509 40.51 22.56 -30.12
C HIS A 509 39.42 21.57 -29.81
N ARG A 510 38.14 21.94 -30.12
CA ARG A 510 36.95 21.12 -29.87
C ARG A 510 36.33 20.62 -31.17
N GLN A 511 36.21 19.31 -31.32
CA GLN A 511 35.78 18.66 -32.54
C GLN A 511 34.30 18.90 -32.89
N ALA A 512 33.38 18.76 -31.93
CA ALA A 512 31.94 18.85 -32.19
C ALA A 512 31.51 20.24 -32.72
N PRO A 513 31.86 21.40 -32.12
CA PRO A 513 31.51 22.70 -32.65
C PRO A 513 32.09 22.94 -34.04
N PHE A 514 33.34 22.51 -34.26
CA PHE A 514 33.99 22.62 -35.58
C PHE A 514 33.25 21.87 -36.66
N VAL A 515 32.98 20.58 -36.43
CA VAL A 515 32.35 19.71 -37.43
C VAL A 515 30.90 20.12 -37.68
N LEU A 516 30.13 20.46 -36.65
CA LEU A 516 28.75 20.93 -36.78
C LEU A 516 28.68 22.25 -37.51
N GLY A 517 29.51 23.24 -37.12
CA GLY A 517 29.57 24.54 -37.81
C GLY A 517 29.96 24.41 -39.27
N ALA A 518 31.02 23.67 -39.59
CA ALA A 518 31.47 23.43 -40.97
C ALA A 518 30.40 22.64 -41.79
N GLY A 519 29.79 21.61 -41.17
CA GLY A 519 28.71 20.85 -41.80
C GLY A 519 27.50 21.70 -42.15
N VAL A 520 27.06 22.58 -41.22
CA VAL A 520 25.95 23.51 -41.46
C VAL A 520 26.29 24.53 -42.54
N LEU A 521 27.49 25.10 -42.54
CA LEU A 521 27.92 26.00 -43.61
C LEU A 521 27.92 25.33 -44.97
N LEU A 522 28.48 24.14 -45.06
CA LEU A 522 28.46 23.34 -46.30
C LEU A 522 27.03 23.03 -46.73
N PHE A 523 26.16 22.56 -45.82
CA PHE A 523 24.78 22.20 -46.11
C PHE A 523 23.96 23.40 -46.63
N VAL A 524 24.06 24.55 -45.96
CA VAL A 524 23.40 25.79 -46.35
C VAL A 524 23.92 26.27 -47.71
N THR A 525 25.24 26.23 -47.91
CA THR A 525 25.84 26.64 -49.20
C THR A 525 25.36 25.78 -50.35
N VAL A 526 25.43 24.45 -50.23
CA VAL A 526 24.97 23.51 -51.26
C VAL A 526 23.45 23.61 -51.47
N GLY A 527 22.67 23.66 -50.40
CA GLY A 527 21.20 23.76 -50.49
C GLY A 527 20.72 25.04 -51.13
N ARG A 528 21.43 26.17 -50.92
CA ARG A 528 21.10 27.46 -51.53
C ARG A 528 21.61 27.60 -52.96
N LEU A 529 22.65 26.89 -53.36
CA LEU A 529 23.14 26.87 -54.72
C LEU A 529 22.41 25.87 -55.64
N ALA A 530 21.86 24.78 -55.06
CA ALA A 530 21.20 23.75 -55.79
C ALA A 530 20.06 24.22 -56.73
N PRO A 531 19.18 25.17 -56.35
CA PRO A 531 18.14 25.71 -57.25
C PRO A 531 18.66 26.42 -58.49
N TYR A 532 19.91 26.92 -58.43
CA TYR A 532 20.52 27.64 -59.56
C TYR A 532 21.27 26.71 -60.51
N THR A 533 21.46 25.44 -60.19
CA THR A 533 22.13 24.48 -61.07
C THR A 533 21.45 24.28 -62.41
N PRO A 534 20.09 24.29 -62.55
CA PRO A 534 19.44 24.22 -63.85
C PRO A 534 19.68 25.43 -64.77
N LEU A 535 20.05 26.58 -64.19
CA LEU A 535 20.34 27.79 -64.95
C LEU A 535 21.74 27.77 -65.58
N LEU A 536 22.59 26.86 -65.13
CA LEU A 536 23.92 26.70 -65.71
C LEU A 536 23.88 25.75 -66.91
N PRO A 537 24.46 26.11 -68.06
CA PRO A 537 24.55 25.22 -69.22
C PRO A 537 25.18 23.89 -68.83
N ARG A 538 24.62 22.76 -69.23
CA ARG A 538 25.08 21.40 -68.92
C ARG A 538 26.57 21.17 -69.19
N TRP A 539 27.08 21.80 -70.30
CA TRP A 539 28.50 21.68 -70.62
C TRP A 539 29.41 22.38 -69.58
N LEU A 540 28.95 23.45 -68.96
CA LEU A 540 29.71 24.17 -67.92
C LEU A 540 29.79 23.32 -66.63
N THR A 541 28.67 22.71 -66.21
CA THR A 541 28.63 21.88 -65.02
C THR A 541 29.43 20.57 -65.23
N LEU A 542 29.31 19.93 -66.37
CA LEU A 542 30.10 18.75 -66.74
C LEU A 542 31.60 19.09 -66.91
N GLY A 543 31.92 20.23 -67.54
CA GLY A 543 33.25 20.74 -67.72
C GLY A 543 33.92 21.05 -66.35
N ALA A 544 33.22 21.79 -65.49
CA ALA A 544 33.68 22.09 -64.15
C ALA A 544 33.89 20.81 -63.30
N ALA A 545 32.94 19.84 -63.38
CA ALA A 545 33.05 18.56 -62.69
C ALA A 545 34.24 17.75 -63.25
N GLY A 546 34.44 17.75 -64.60
CA GLY A 546 35.59 17.08 -65.24
C GLY A 546 36.93 17.69 -64.85
N ILE A 547 37.04 19.04 -64.84
CA ILE A 547 38.22 19.75 -64.38
C ILE A 547 38.49 19.48 -62.88
N LEU A 548 37.43 19.48 -62.09
CA LEU A 548 37.54 19.21 -60.64
C LEU A 548 38.02 17.76 -60.41
N LEU A 549 37.50 16.80 -61.17
CA LEU A 549 37.93 15.39 -61.12
C LEU A 549 39.39 15.22 -61.59
N LEU A 550 39.80 15.92 -62.62
CA LEU A 550 41.17 15.93 -63.12
C LEU A 550 42.15 16.56 -62.12
N LEU A 551 41.76 17.66 -61.52
CA LEU A 551 42.52 18.32 -60.46
C LEU A 551 42.62 17.43 -59.20
N LEU A 552 41.51 16.74 -58.84
CA LEU A 552 41.48 15.76 -57.75
C LEU A 552 42.36 14.55 -58.09
N GLY A 553 42.23 14.01 -59.31
CA GLY A 553 43.01 12.84 -59.77
C GLY A 553 44.51 13.14 -59.91
N GLY A 554 44.90 14.28 -60.52
CA GLY A 554 46.31 14.70 -60.68
C GLY A 554 47.03 15.08 -59.38
N THR A 555 46.25 15.40 -58.35
CA THR A 555 46.81 15.78 -57.02
C THR A 555 46.42 14.76 -55.93
N TYR A 556 45.88 13.60 -56.34
CA TYR A 556 45.30 12.61 -55.41
C TYR A 556 46.20 12.22 -54.27
N GLU A 557 47.47 11.90 -54.53
CA GLU A 557 48.40 11.48 -53.49
C GLU A 557 48.75 12.58 -52.51
N ARG A 558 48.98 13.80 -53.00
CA ARG A 558 49.24 14.98 -52.15
C ARG A 558 47.99 15.36 -51.36
N ARG A 559 46.81 15.33 -51.97
CA ARG A 559 45.54 15.66 -51.27
C ARG A 559 45.11 14.55 -50.34
N LEU A 560 45.39 13.26 -50.64
CA LEU A 560 45.16 12.18 -49.71
C LEU A 560 46.02 12.30 -48.43
N GLN A 561 47.27 12.75 -48.56
CA GLN A 561 48.12 13.07 -47.41
C GLN A 561 47.57 14.28 -46.65
N GLN A 562 47.21 15.35 -47.32
CA GLN A 562 46.60 16.54 -46.71
C GLN A 562 45.22 16.23 -46.04
N ALA A 563 44.41 15.35 -46.69
CA ALA A 563 43.15 14.91 -46.11
C ALA A 563 43.37 14.01 -44.88
N ARG A 564 44.38 13.14 -44.93
CA ARG A 564 44.81 12.33 -43.73
C ARG A 564 45.33 13.21 -42.63
N GLU A 565 46.13 14.21 -42.93
CA GLU A 565 46.62 15.20 -41.97
C GLU A 565 45.48 16.06 -41.38
N ALA A 566 44.51 16.48 -42.23
CA ALA A 566 43.33 17.21 -41.81
C ALA A 566 42.42 16.32 -40.91
N VAL A 567 42.19 15.07 -41.30
CA VAL A 567 41.42 14.09 -40.50
C VAL A 567 42.16 13.77 -39.20
N ALA A 568 43.49 13.60 -39.25
CA ALA A 568 44.30 13.38 -38.06
C ALA A 568 44.27 14.62 -37.14
N TRP A 569 44.36 15.83 -37.71
CA TRP A 569 44.25 17.06 -36.96
C TRP A 569 42.90 17.24 -36.29
N VAL A 570 41.76 16.96 -37.02
CA VAL A 570 40.42 16.95 -36.46
C VAL A 570 40.30 15.83 -35.40
N GLY A 571 40.88 14.68 -35.63
CA GLY A 571 40.91 13.57 -34.66
C GLY A 571 41.73 13.83 -33.38
N GLN A 572 42.66 14.80 -33.42
CA GLN A 572 43.42 15.25 -32.24
C GLN A 572 42.65 16.28 -31.41
N MET A 573 41.56 16.84 -31.93
CA MET A 573 40.66 17.72 -31.17
C MET A 573 39.87 16.86 -30.15
N ARG A 574 39.65 17.40 -28.96
CA ARG A 574 38.88 16.77 -27.89
C ARG A 574 37.38 16.94 -28.05
#